data_0553f114525cdb753444cc34bb7f1339
#
_entry.id   0553f114525cdb753444cc34bb7f1339
#
_cell.length_a   1.000
_cell.length_b   1.000
_cell.length_c   1.000
_cell.angle_alpha   90.00
_cell.angle_beta   90.00
_cell.angle_gamma   90.00
#
_symmetry.space_group_name_H-M   'P 1'
#
loop_
_entity.id
_entity.type
_entity.pdbx_description
1 polymer ?
#
loop_
_entity_poly.entity_id
_entity_poly.type
_entity_poly.pdbx_seq_one_letter_code
_entity_poly.pdbx_strand_id
1 'polypeptide(L)'
;MAELFGVDRTSIVRHIRNIYKVEELDEISTCAKNAQVRFEGSRKIVRDIPFYNLDMVISVGYRVNSKNATSFRKWATSILKQYLIKGYVVNQRRLDHYEDLKNVVQLMSRAIILQQSVTNGEYEGLFNVISDYVYALDTLDKYDFQSLNIEQTTKGEPFRATYGNAMEAIEALKEKFGASKWFANEKDDSFKSSIGQIYQTFGGEELYPSIEEKAAMLLYLVVKNHSFSDGNKRIAAMLFLWFMEKNGILYGQDGHKRIADNTLVALTLMIAESRTEEKDVMVKVVVNLINKENR
;
A
#
# COMPACT_ATOMS: atom_id res chain seq x y z
N MET A 1 -22.44 13.23 -14.89
CA MET A 1 -23.60 12.30 -14.96
C MET A 1 -24.42 12.46 -16.26
N ALA A 2 -24.86 13.66 -16.66
CA ALA A 2 -25.64 13.85 -17.89
C ALA A 2 -24.90 13.33 -19.13
N GLU A 3 -23.67 13.71 -19.30
CA GLU A 3 -22.77 13.24 -20.38
C GLU A 3 -22.52 11.72 -20.27
N LEU A 4 -22.20 11.21 -19.07
CA LEU A 4 -21.96 9.79 -18.81
C LEU A 4 -23.12 8.91 -19.27
N PHE A 5 -24.35 9.30 -18.92
CA PHE A 5 -25.53 8.52 -19.23
C PHE A 5 -26.23 8.93 -20.55
N GLY A 6 -25.72 9.96 -21.23
CA GLY A 6 -26.28 10.43 -22.51
C GLY A 6 -27.70 10.97 -22.41
N VAL A 7 -28.02 11.70 -21.33
CA VAL A 7 -29.32 12.30 -21.08
C VAL A 7 -29.17 13.77 -20.69
N ASP A 8 -30.27 14.54 -20.78
CA ASP A 8 -30.26 15.93 -20.36
C ASP A 8 -30.09 16.12 -18.85
N ARG A 9 -29.58 17.28 -18.44
CA ARG A 9 -29.33 17.62 -17.05
C ARG A 9 -30.61 17.61 -16.20
N THR A 10 -31.72 18.00 -16.77
CA THR A 10 -33.04 18.09 -16.07
C THR A 10 -33.50 16.70 -15.66
N SER A 11 -33.30 15.70 -16.52
CA SER A 11 -33.56 14.30 -16.23
C SER A 11 -32.72 13.80 -15.04
N ILE A 12 -31.42 14.07 -15.02
CA ILE A 12 -30.55 13.71 -13.90
C ILE A 12 -31.00 14.36 -12.59
N VAL A 13 -31.27 15.66 -12.60
CA VAL A 13 -31.77 16.39 -11.40
C VAL A 13 -33.07 15.79 -10.87
N ARG A 14 -33.98 15.39 -11.76
CA ARG A 14 -35.25 14.74 -11.38
C ARG A 14 -34.98 13.38 -10.69
N HIS A 15 -34.07 12.57 -11.20
CA HIS A 15 -33.73 11.30 -10.58
C HIS A 15 -33.03 11.49 -9.22
N ILE A 16 -32.11 12.43 -9.07
CA ILE A 16 -31.48 12.77 -7.80
C ILE A 16 -32.52 13.19 -6.75
N ARG A 17 -33.43 14.09 -7.11
CA ARG A 17 -34.53 14.51 -6.20
C ARG A 17 -35.40 13.32 -5.76
N ASN A 18 -35.69 12.39 -6.67
CA ASN A 18 -36.48 11.22 -6.34
C ASN A 18 -35.73 10.26 -5.41
N ILE A 19 -34.39 10.10 -5.59
CA ILE A 19 -33.54 9.27 -4.72
C ILE A 19 -33.57 9.79 -3.29
N TYR A 20 -33.40 11.09 -3.09
CA TYR A 20 -33.52 11.71 -1.77
C TYR A 20 -34.96 11.66 -1.21
N LYS A 21 -35.96 11.89 -2.06
CA LYS A 21 -37.39 11.84 -1.63
C LYS A 21 -37.83 10.48 -1.10
N VAL A 22 -37.27 9.39 -1.64
CA VAL A 22 -37.60 8.02 -1.20
C VAL A 22 -36.59 7.50 -0.17
N GLU A 23 -35.73 8.38 0.34
CA GLU A 23 -34.71 8.07 1.37
C GLU A 23 -33.76 6.92 0.99
N GLU A 24 -33.53 6.69 -0.32
CA GLU A 24 -32.57 5.69 -0.80
C GLU A 24 -31.13 6.09 -0.44
N LEU A 25 -30.82 7.40 -0.52
CA LEU A 25 -29.55 7.99 -0.13
C LEU A 25 -29.79 9.28 0.68
N ASP A 26 -28.86 9.58 1.57
CA ASP A 26 -28.86 10.83 2.33
C ASP A 26 -28.09 11.93 1.59
N GLU A 27 -28.63 13.17 1.59
CA GLU A 27 -28.02 14.31 0.89
C GLU A 27 -26.69 14.73 1.53
N ILE A 28 -26.58 14.66 2.86
CA ILE A 28 -25.38 15.12 3.60
C ILE A 28 -24.18 14.25 3.26
N SER A 29 -24.38 12.93 3.16
CA SER A 29 -23.33 11.96 2.88
C SER A 29 -22.97 11.82 1.39
N THR A 30 -23.86 12.26 0.48
CA THR A 30 -23.70 12.01 -0.96
C THR A 30 -23.52 13.23 -1.83
N CYS A 31 -23.71 14.46 -1.27
CA CYS A 31 -23.61 15.72 -2.00
C CYS A 31 -22.71 16.72 -1.28
N ALA A 32 -21.67 17.21 -1.97
CA ALA A 32 -20.85 18.35 -1.54
C ALA A 32 -21.16 19.57 -2.43
N LYS A 33 -21.30 20.75 -1.84
CA LYS A 33 -21.49 22.01 -2.57
C LYS A 33 -20.19 22.78 -2.63
N ASN A 34 -19.69 23.06 -3.83
CA ASN A 34 -18.49 23.87 -4.04
C ASN A 34 -18.86 25.19 -4.72
N ALA A 35 -18.43 26.29 -4.13
CA ALA A 35 -18.63 27.62 -4.68
C ALA A 35 -17.75 27.82 -5.94
N GLN A 36 -18.38 28.01 -7.09
CA GLN A 36 -17.71 28.39 -8.32
C GLN A 36 -17.95 29.86 -8.62
N VAL A 37 -16.84 30.59 -8.80
CA VAL A 37 -16.85 32.01 -9.20
C VAL A 37 -16.82 32.09 -10.72
N ARG A 38 -17.83 32.75 -11.31
CA ARG A 38 -17.86 33.09 -12.73
C ARG A 38 -18.02 34.59 -12.92
N PHE A 39 -17.33 35.14 -13.91
CA PHE A 39 -17.51 36.52 -14.34
C PHE A 39 -18.46 36.54 -15.54
N GLU A 40 -19.61 37.19 -15.40
CA GLU A 40 -20.52 37.52 -16.49
C GLU A 40 -20.39 39.01 -16.77
N GLY A 41 -19.53 39.40 -17.73
CA GLY A 41 -19.10 40.76 -17.95
C GLY A 41 -18.30 41.29 -16.75
N SER A 42 -18.71 42.42 -16.14
CA SER A 42 -18.07 43.02 -14.95
C SER A 42 -18.62 42.50 -13.62
N ARG A 43 -19.63 41.59 -13.64
CA ARG A 43 -20.23 41.07 -12.40
C ARG A 43 -19.63 39.70 -12.02
N LYS A 44 -19.16 39.66 -10.75
CA LYS A 44 -18.73 38.40 -10.10
C LYS A 44 -19.95 37.66 -9.57
N ILE A 45 -20.26 36.49 -10.14
CA ILE A 45 -21.36 35.63 -9.70
C ILE A 45 -20.75 34.41 -9.02
N VAL A 46 -21.18 34.15 -7.80
CA VAL A 46 -20.82 32.94 -7.03
C VAL A 46 -22.01 31.98 -7.14
N ARG A 47 -21.77 30.77 -7.64
CA ARG A 47 -22.81 29.72 -7.69
C ARG A 47 -22.30 28.46 -6.99
N ASP A 48 -23.10 27.92 -6.10
CA ASP A 48 -22.82 26.63 -5.49
C ASP A 48 -23.17 25.50 -6.48
N ILE A 49 -22.14 24.76 -6.87
CA ILE A 49 -22.27 23.61 -7.76
C ILE A 49 -22.28 22.34 -6.92
N PRO A 50 -23.32 21.51 -7.01
CA PRO A 50 -23.35 20.24 -6.31
C PRO A 50 -22.46 19.21 -6.98
N PHE A 51 -21.62 18.54 -6.19
CA PHE A 51 -20.81 17.39 -6.55
C PHE A 51 -21.36 16.18 -5.81
N TYR A 52 -21.46 15.06 -6.49
CA TYR A 52 -22.05 13.84 -5.96
C TYR A 52 -21.00 12.72 -5.90
N ASN A 53 -21.09 11.88 -4.87
CA ASN A 53 -20.24 10.71 -4.71
C ASN A 53 -20.65 9.56 -5.66
N LEU A 54 -19.91 8.43 -5.60
CA LEU A 54 -20.15 7.28 -6.46
C LEU A 54 -21.51 6.62 -6.22
N ASP A 55 -22.02 6.62 -4.99
CA ASP A 55 -23.30 6.00 -4.64
C ASP A 55 -24.45 6.68 -5.41
N MET A 56 -24.43 8.01 -5.44
CA MET A 56 -25.41 8.77 -6.24
C MET A 56 -25.28 8.46 -7.74
N VAL A 57 -24.05 8.31 -8.27
CA VAL A 57 -23.87 7.95 -9.69
C VAL A 57 -24.45 6.57 -9.99
N ILE A 58 -24.24 5.60 -9.11
CA ILE A 58 -24.77 4.25 -9.24
C ILE A 58 -26.30 4.27 -9.20
N SER A 59 -26.91 4.89 -8.18
CA SER A 59 -28.36 4.97 -8.01
C SER A 59 -29.05 5.66 -9.20
N VAL A 60 -28.48 6.75 -9.71
CA VAL A 60 -28.95 7.41 -10.93
C VAL A 60 -28.84 6.50 -12.15
N GLY A 61 -27.72 5.77 -12.30
CA GLY A 61 -27.47 4.85 -13.43
C GLY A 61 -28.49 3.71 -13.51
N TYR A 62 -29.00 3.26 -12.36
CA TYR A 62 -30.07 2.26 -12.32
C TYR A 62 -31.47 2.84 -12.69
N ARG A 63 -31.66 4.13 -12.56
CA ARG A 63 -32.98 4.79 -12.79
C ARG A 63 -33.11 5.44 -14.17
N VAL A 64 -31.98 5.85 -14.76
CA VAL A 64 -31.99 6.52 -16.07
C VAL A 64 -32.32 5.53 -17.20
N ASN A 65 -33.21 5.97 -18.12
CA ASN A 65 -33.52 5.17 -19.31
C ASN A 65 -32.76 5.70 -20.54
N SER A 66 -31.59 5.11 -20.80
CA SER A 66 -30.76 5.39 -21.98
C SER A 66 -29.94 4.17 -22.37
N LYS A 67 -29.36 4.18 -23.58
CA LYS A 67 -28.45 3.13 -24.05
C LYS A 67 -27.22 3.03 -23.15
N ASN A 68 -26.63 4.17 -22.77
CA ASN A 68 -25.46 4.23 -21.88
C ASN A 68 -25.77 3.69 -20.48
N ALA A 69 -26.93 4.07 -19.90
CA ALA A 69 -27.37 3.54 -18.62
C ALA A 69 -27.65 2.02 -18.68
N THR A 70 -28.17 1.53 -19.80
CA THR A 70 -28.35 0.09 -20.01
C THR A 70 -27.00 -0.65 -20.07
N SER A 71 -26.02 -0.11 -20.77
CA SER A 71 -24.67 -0.67 -20.80
C SER A 71 -24.03 -0.65 -19.41
N PHE A 72 -24.18 0.44 -18.66
CA PHE A 72 -23.73 0.56 -17.27
C PHE A 72 -24.36 -0.52 -16.38
N ARG A 73 -25.70 -0.70 -16.42
CA ARG A 73 -26.39 -1.73 -15.63
C ARG A 73 -25.92 -3.15 -15.97
N LYS A 74 -25.72 -3.46 -17.26
CA LYS A 74 -25.19 -4.77 -17.68
C LYS A 74 -23.81 -5.02 -17.11
N TRP A 75 -22.93 -4.03 -17.18
CA TRP A 75 -21.59 -4.08 -16.60
C TRP A 75 -21.65 -4.24 -15.07
N ALA A 76 -22.38 -3.39 -14.36
CA ALA A 76 -22.51 -3.46 -12.91
C ALA A 76 -23.09 -4.80 -12.43
N THR A 77 -24.11 -5.32 -13.13
CA THR A 77 -24.68 -6.64 -12.85
C THR A 77 -23.68 -7.77 -13.09
N SER A 78 -22.83 -7.66 -14.12
CA SER A 78 -21.77 -8.63 -14.38
C SER A 78 -20.76 -8.66 -13.23
N ILE A 79 -20.33 -7.50 -12.76
CA ILE A 79 -19.43 -7.34 -11.61
C ILE A 79 -20.04 -7.97 -10.36
N LEU A 80 -21.29 -7.62 -10.05
CA LEU A 80 -22.00 -8.15 -8.88
C LEU A 80 -22.16 -9.68 -8.94
N LYS A 81 -22.49 -10.23 -10.11
CA LYS A 81 -22.57 -11.67 -10.30
C LYS A 81 -21.22 -12.36 -10.08
N GLN A 82 -20.13 -11.79 -10.60
CA GLN A 82 -18.79 -12.33 -10.38
C GLN A 82 -18.45 -12.33 -8.89
N TYR A 83 -18.72 -11.24 -8.19
CA TYR A 83 -18.48 -11.14 -6.76
C TYR A 83 -19.30 -12.17 -5.97
N LEU A 84 -20.60 -12.31 -6.25
CA LEU A 84 -21.47 -13.27 -5.55
C LEU A 84 -21.11 -14.74 -5.80
N ILE A 85 -20.62 -15.06 -7.01
CA ILE A 85 -20.28 -16.44 -7.37
C ILE A 85 -18.86 -16.81 -6.93
N LYS A 86 -17.89 -15.89 -7.10
CA LYS A 86 -16.47 -16.17 -6.89
C LYS A 86 -15.92 -15.63 -5.56
N GLY A 87 -16.65 -14.73 -4.89
CA GLY A 87 -16.20 -14.02 -3.68
C GLY A 87 -15.27 -12.83 -3.96
N TYR A 88 -14.88 -12.60 -5.21
CA TYR A 88 -14.02 -11.48 -5.63
C TYR A 88 -14.32 -11.04 -7.05
N VAL A 89 -13.88 -9.81 -7.40
CA VAL A 89 -13.93 -9.26 -8.75
C VAL A 89 -12.53 -8.83 -9.16
N VAL A 90 -12.09 -9.26 -10.33
CA VAL A 90 -10.78 -8.98 -10.89
C VAL A 90 -10.89 -8.01 -12.06
N ASN A 91 -10.00 -7.03 -12.12
CA ASN A 91 -9.88 -6.16 -13.29
C ASN A 91 -9.06 -6.90 -14.38
N GLN A 92 -9.75 -7.59 -15.28
CA GLN A 92 -9.15 -8.44 -16.32
C GLN A 92 -8.10 -7.68 -17.16
N ARG A 93 -8.31 -6.41 -17.49
CA ARG A 93 -7.34 -5.62 -18.25
C ARG A 93 -5.99 -5.44 -17.53
N ARG A 94 -6.01 -5.34 -16.20
CA ARG A 94 -4.78 -5.29 -15.40
C ARG A 94 -4.08 -6.65 -15.34
N LEU A 95 -4.85 -7.72 -15.24
CA LEU A 95 -4.31 -9.08 -15.28
C LEU A 95 -3.69 -9.43 -16.65
N ASP A 96 -4.35 -9.07 -17.72
CA ASP A 96 -3.84 -9.32 -19.08
C ASP A 96 -2.48 -8.63 -19.26
N HIS A 97 -2.33 -7.38 -18.84
CA HIS A 97 -1.06 -6.66 -18.85
C HIS A 97 0.03 -7.28 -17.96
N TYR A 98 -0.36 -7.78 -16.80
CA TYR A 98 0.56 -8.45 -15.88
C TYR A 98 1.04 -9.80 -16.44
N GLU A 99 0.13 -10.63 -16.95
CA GLU A 99 0.47 -11.92 -17.57
C GLU A 99 1.33 -11.74 -18.83
N ASP A 100 1.06 -10.72 -19.64
CA ASP A 100 1.89 -10.35 -20.79
C ASP A 100 3.32 -10.00 -20.35
N LEU A 101 3.49 -9.17 -19.32
CA LEU A 101 4.79 -8.79 -18.79
C LEU A 101 5.52 -9.99 -18.20
N LYS A 102 4.84 -10.83 -17.43
CA LYS A 102 5.39 -12.07 -16.85
C LYS A 102 5.84 -13.04 -17.95
N ASN A 103 5.05 -13.18 -19.02
CA ASN A 103 5.40 -14.01 -20.16
C ASN A 103 6.64 -13.47 -20.91
N VAL A 104 6.75 -12.15 -21.11
CA VAL A 104 7.93 -11.52 -21.71
C VAL A 104 9.17 -11.77 -20.85
N VAL A 105 9.08 -11.60 -19.53
CA VAL A 105 10.19 -11.88 -18.60
C VAL A 105 10.60 -13.35 -18.64
N GLN A 106 9.64 -14.28 -18.63
CA GLN A 106 9.94 -15.71 -18.75
C GLN A 106 10.59 -16.07 -20.10
N LEU A 107 10.14 -15.46 -21.19
CA LEU A 107 10.74 -15.66 -22.51
C LEU A 107 12.18 -15.10 -22.55
N MET A 108 12.41 -13.92 -22.00
CA MET A 108 13.76 -13.35 -21.86
C MET A 108 14.67 -14.24 -21.00
N SER A 109 14.16 -14.75 -19.89
CA SER A 109 14.90 -15.67 -19.01
C SER A 109 15.31 -16.95 -19.76
N ARG A 110 14.39 -17.55 -20.52
CA ARG A 110 14.69 -18.74 -21.33
C ARG A 110 15.68 -18.45 -22.44
N ALA A 111 15.58 -17.28 -23.10
CA ALA A 111 16.52 -16.87 -24.14
C ALA A 111 17.93 -16.67 -23.59
N ILE A 112 18.08 -16.11 -22.38
CA ILE A 112 19.35 -15.91 -21.70
C ILE A 112 19.97 -17.26 -21.31
N ILE A 113 19.20 -18.20 -20.76
CA ILE A 113 19.66 -19.55 -20.40
C ILE A 113 20.11 -20.34 -21.63
N LEU A 114 19.46 -20.18 -22.77
CA LEU A 114 19.79 -20.88 -24.03
C LEU A 114 21.04 -20.29 -24.73
N GLN A 115 21.38 -19.05 -24.47
CA GLN A 115 22.59 -18.40 -25.02
C GLN A 115 23.80 -18.54 -24.10
N GLN A 116 24.22 -19.76 -23.79
CA GLN A 116 25.37 -20.09 -22.92
C GLN A 116 26.75 -19.62 -23.40
N SER A 117 26.85 -18.69 -24.34
CA SER A 117 28.12 -18.27 -24.94
C SER A 117 28.53 -16.81 -24.70
N VAL A 118 27.87 -16.08 -23.79
CA VAL A 118 28.21 -14.67 -23.47
C VAL A 118 28.45 -14.53 -21.97
N THR A 119 29.51 -13.85 -21.57
CA THR A 119 30.07 -13.65 -20.24
C THR A 119 29.04 -13.51 -19.13
N ASN A 120 29.09 -14.44 -18.17
CA ASN A 120 28.06 -14.73 -17.16
C ASN A 120 27.66 -13.58 -16.20
N GLY A 121 28.44 -12.53 -16.04
CA GLY A 121 28.19 -11.54 -14.97
C GLY A 121 27.17 -10.46 -15.28
N GLU A 122 27.11 -9.97 -16.53
CA GLU A 122 26.22 -8.85 -16.90
C GLU A 122 24.76 -9.29 -17.05
N TYR A 123 24.52 -10.51 -17.51
CA TYR A 123 23.17 -11.05 -17.72
C TYR A 123 22.51 -11.52 -16.42
N GLU A 124 23.29 -12.05 -15.45
CA GLU A 124 22.77 -12.35 -14.12
C GLU A 124 22.29 -11.08 -13.40
N GLY A 125 23.03 -9.97 -13.53
CA GLY A 125 22.63 -8.68 -12.99
C GLY A 125 21.30 -8.18 -13.59
N LEU A 126 21.14 -8.26 -14.92
CA LEU A 126 19.92 -7.84 -15.61
C LEU A 126 18.74 -8.76 -15.26
N PHE A 127 18.96 -10.07 -15.18
CA PHE A 127 17.94 -11.04 -14.79
C PHE A 127 17.43 -10.79 -13.37
N ASN A 128 18.31 -10.53 -12.43
CA ASN A 128 17.95 -10.23 -11.05
C ASN A 128 17.12 -8.95 -10.96
N VAL A 129 17.51 -7.88 -11.68
CA VAL A 129 16.73 -6.63 -11.73
C VAL A 129 15.32 -6.87 -12.29
N ILE A 130 15.20 -7.63 -13.39
CA ILE A 130 13.90 -7.94 -14.00
C ILE A 130 13.06 -8.81 -13.05
N SER A 131 13.65 -9.82 -12.42
CA SER A 131 12.97 -10.69 -11.46
C SER A 131 12.47 -9.92 -10.25
N ASP A 132 13.28 -9.00 -9.70
CA ASP A 132 12.89 -8.14 -8.58
C ASP A 132 11.75 -7.19 -8.97
N TYR A 133 11.77 -6.67 -10.21
CA TYR A 133 10.71 -5.81 -10.73
C TYR A 133 9.38 -6.56 -10.86
N VAL A 134 9.40 -7.78 -11.40
CA VAL A 134 8.19 -8.64 -11.50
C VAL A 134 7.63 -8.97 -10.13
N TYR A 135 8.51 -9.28 -9.17
CA TYR A 135 8.11 -9.55 -7.80
C TYR A 135 7.47 -8.33 -7.12
N ALA A 136 8.04 -7.14 -7.34
CA ALA A 136 7.46 -5.90 -6.84
C ALA A 136 6.07 -5.62 -7.43
N LEU A 137 5.88 -5.87 -8.74
CA LEU A 137 4.57 -5.75 -9.40
C LEU A 137 3.55 -6.75 -8.86
N ASP A 138 3.94 -8.01 -8.63
CA ASP A 138 3.08 -9.03 -8.01
C ASP A 138 2.66 -8.63 -6.59
N THR A 139 3.58 -8.07 -5.82
CA THR A 139 3.30 -7.56 -4.48
C THR A 139 2.32 -6.38 -4.51
N LEU A 140 2.47 -5.46 -5.48
CA LEU A 140 1.55 -4.34 -5.67
C LEU A 140 0.16 -4.82 -6.10
N ASP A 141 0.10 -5.80 -6.99
CA ASP A 141 -1.16 -6.40 -7.43
C ASP A 141 -1.89 -7.07 -6.25
N LYS A 142 -1.17 -7.87 -5.46
CA LYS A 142 -1.71 -8.47 -4.24
C LYS A 142 -2.14 -7.43 -3.21
N TYR A 143 -1.44 -6.28 -3.13
CA TYR A 143 -1.84 -5.15 -2.29
C TYR A 143 -3.17 -4.54 -2.75
N ASP A 144 -3.30 -4.24 -4.04
CA ASP A 144 -4.51 -3.66 -4.64
C ASP A 144 -5.74 -4.57 -4.46
N PHE A 145 -5.53 -5.89 -4.51
CA PHE A 145 -6.59 -6.90 -4.31
C PHE A 145 -6.78 -7.32 -2.84
N GLN A 146 -6.05 -6.73 -1.89
CA GLN A 146 -6.06 -7.09 -0.46
C GLN A 146 -5.82 -8.60 -0.22
N SER A 147 -5.04 -9.23 -1.09
CA SER A 147 -4.74 -10.67 -1.08
C SER A 147 -3.33 -10.98 -0.55
N LEU A 148 -2.63 -9.99 0.00
CA LEU A 148 -1.31 -10.19 0.63
C LEU A 148 -1.42 -11.15 1.81
N ASN A 149 -0.66 -12.24 1.75
CA ASN A 149 -0.51 -13.21 2.84
C ASN A 149 0.92 -13.15 3.40
N ILE A 150 1.08 -13.66 4.61
CA ILE A 150 2.39 -13.86 5.24
C ILE A 150 2.60 -15.36 5.37
N GLU A 151 3.53 -15.89 4.58
CA GLU A 151 3.85 -17.31 4.53
C GLU A 151 5.38 -17.49 4.53
N GLN A 152 5.85 -18.70 4.80
CA GLN A 152 7.28 -19.10 4.73
C GLN A 152 8.24 -18.15 5.46
N THR A 153 7.80 -17.60 6.60
CA THR A 153 8.58 -16.69 7.41
C THR A 153 9.50 -17.43 8.39
N THR A 154 10.54 -16.74 8.86
CA THR A 154 11.55 -17.28 9.78
C THR A 154 10.98 -17.39 11.19
N LYS A 155 10.94 -18.61 11.72
CA LYS A 155 10.55 -18.90 13.10
C LYS A 155 11.79 -19.05 13.99
N GLY A 156 11.65 -18.67 15.25
CA GLY A 156 12.76 -18.69 16.20
C GLY A 156 13.60 -17.42 16.09
N GLU A 157 13.66 -16.65 17.15
CA GLU A 157 14.30 -15.35 17.23
C GLU A 157 15.61 -15.46 18.03
N PRO A 158 16.78 -15.55 17.35
CA PRO A 158 18.08 -15.62 18.03
C PRO A 158 18.41 -14.37 18.86
N PHE A 159 17.90 -13.21 18.42
CA PHE A 159 18.12 -11.93 19.05
C PHE A 159 16.80 -11.24 19.37
N ARG A 160 16.63 -10.86 20.65
CA ARG A 160 15.47 -10.10 21.12
C ARG A 160 15.83 -8.63 21.29
N ALA A 161 15.10 -7.75 20.61
CA ALA A 161 15.25 -6.32 20.79
C ALA A 161 14.71 -5.90 22.17
N THR A 162 15.48 -5.12 22.89
CA THR A 162 15.10 -4.47 24.13
C THR A 162 15.24 -2.95 23.96
N TYR A 163 14.59 -2.18 24.80
CA TYR A 163 14.77 -0.72 24.80
C TYR A 163 16.25 -0.34 24.92
N GLY A 164 17.01 -1.00 25.83
CA GLY A 164 18.43 -0.70 26.05
C GLY A 164 19.29 -0.92 24.82
N ASN A 165 19.23 -2.13 24.22
CA ASN A 165 20.06 -2.42 23.04
C ASN A 165 19.65 -1.64 21.79
N ALA A 166 18.37 -1.26 21.66
CA ALA A 166 17.90 -0.40 20.60
C ALA A 166 18.42 1.05 20.77
N MET A 167 18.44 1.58 22.01
CA MET A 167 19.01 2.90 22.30
C MET A 167 20.51 2.95 22.06
N GLU A 168 21.26 1.89 22.42
CA GLU A 168 22.70 1.79 22.09
C GLU A 168 22.93 1.87 20.56
N ALA A 169 22.12 1.18 19.76
CA ALA A 169 22.18 1.25 18.31
C ALA A 169 21.85 2.65 17.77
N ILE A 170 20.87 3.34 18.39
CA ILE A 170 20.51 4.72 18.01
C ILE A 170 21.64 5.71 18.37
N GLU A 171 22.28 5.56 19.52
CA GLU A 171 23.38 6.44 19.92
C GLU A 171 24.59 6.28 18.99
N ALA A 172 24.92 5.05 18.58
CA ALA A 172 25.95 4.80 17.56
C ALA A 172 25.59 5.46 16.21
N LEU A 173 24.30 5.48 15.83
CA LEU A 173 23.84 6.21 14.63
C LEU A 173 23.99 7.72 14.81
N LYS A 174 23.67 8.25 15.98
CA LYS A 174 23.78 9.68 16.33
C LYS A 174 25.22 10.16 16.25
N GLU A 175 26.18 9.40 16.78
CA GLU A 175 27.61 9.70 16.68
C GLU A 175 28.08 9.80 15.22
N LYS A 176 27.58 8.92 14.37
CA LYS A 176 27.99 8.83 12.96
C LYS A 176 27.32 9.86 12.05
N PHE A 177 26.05 10.18 12.30
CA PHE A 177 25.20 10.98 11.39
C PHE A 177 24.49 12.16 12.07
N GLY A 178 24.71 12.40 13.34
CA GLY A 178 24.03 13.41 14.15
C GLY A 178 24.46 14.83 13.81
N ALA A 179 23.96 15.37 12.69
CA ALA A 179 24.19 16.76 12.31
C ALA A 179 23.36 17.77 13.14
N SER A 180 22.27 17.32 13.75
CA SER A 180 21.35 18.17 14.53
C SER A 180 21.41 17.82 16.02
N LYS A 181 21.46 18.84 16.89
CA LYS A 181 21.35 18.65 18.34
C LYS A 181 20.03 18.04 18.80
N TRP A 182 19.02 18.02 17.94
CA TRP A 182 17.69 17.45 18.18
C TRP A 182 17.56 16.02 17.69
N PHE A 183 18.54 15.51 16.94
CA PHE A 183 18.52 14.16 16.39
C PHE A 183 18.50 13.12 17.51
N ALA A 184 17.59 12.14 17.39
CA ALA A 184 17.44 11.02 18.32
C ALA A 184 17.11 11.40 19.79
N ASN A 185 16.68 12.63 20.05
CA ASN A 185 16.20 12.99 21.38
C ASN A 185 14.76 12.49 21.54
N GLU A 186 14.51 11.61 22.50
CA GLU A 186 13.16 11.12 22.80
C GLU A 186 12.26 12.25 23.29
N LYS A 187 11.00 12.21 22.90
CA LYS A 187 9.96 13.15 23.35
C LYS A 187 9.23 12.61 24.58
N ASP A 188 9.03 11.29 24.63
CA ASP A 188 8.23 10.58 25.61
C ASP A 188 8.58 9.09 25.61
N ASP A 189 7.83 8.27 26.36
CA ASP A 189 8.01 6.81 26.47
C ASP A 189 7.48 6.01 25.27
N SER A 190 7.08 6.67 24.17
CA SER A 190 6.47 5.99 23.01
C SER A 190 7.43 5.05 22.29
N PHE A 191 8.74 5.34 22.29
CA PHE A 191 9.74 4.42 21.72
C PHE A 191 9.84 3.12 22.54
N LYS A 192 9.89 3.24 23.86
CA LYS A 192 9.89 2.08 24.75
C LYS A 192 8.63 1.23 24.57
N SER A 193 7.49 1.89 24.38
CA SER A 193 6.23 1.23 24.06
C SER A 193 6.30 0.53 22.71
N SER A 194 6.90 1.15 21.68
CA SER A 194 7.07 0.56 20.35
C SER A 194 7.87 -0.74 20.38
N ILE A 195 8.97 -0.79 21.14
CA ILE A 195 9.76 -2.01 21.36
C ILE A 195 8.92 -3.09 22.08
N GLY A 196 8.11 -2.72 23.06
CA GLY A 196 7.23 -3.67 23.74
C GLY A 196 6.14 -4.25 22.84
N GLN A 197 5.60 -3.43 21.94
CA GLN A 197 4.50 -3.81 21.07
C GLN A 197 4.85 -4.90 20.04
N ILE A 198 6.10 -4.98 19.57
CA ILE A 198 6.48 -6.04 18.63
C ILE A 198 6.50 -7.44 19.27
N TYR A 199 6.44 -7.51 20.59
CA TYR A 199 6.40 -8.74 21.40
C TYR A 199 5.07 -8.95 22.12
N GLN A 200 4.02 -8.24 21.70
CA GLN A 200 2.70 -8.43 22.28
C GLN A 200 2.15 -9.82 22.02
N THR A 201 1.46 -10.36 23.01
CA THR A 201 0.75 -11.63 22.93
C THR A 201 -0.76 -11.42 23.11
N PHE A 202 -1.54 -12.27 22.47
CA PHE A 202 -2.97 -12.37 22.68
C PHE A 202 -3.36 -13.85 22.87
N GLY A 203 -4.05 -14.16 23.93
CA GLY A 203 -4.41 -15.55 24.25
C GLY A 203 -3.21 -16.49 24.48
N GLY A 204 -2.03 -15.94 24.79
CA GLY A 204 -0.79 -16.71 24.99
C GLY A 204 0.04 -16.90 23.71
N GLU A 205 -0.44 -16.43 22.55
CA GLU A 205 0.27 -16.47 21.26
C GLU A 205 0.80 -15.10 20.90
N GLU A 206 1.98 -15.04 20.27
CA GLU A 206 2.56 -13.79 19.76
C GLU A 206 1.73 -13.24 18.60
N LEU A 207 1.44 -11.93 18.62
CA LEU A 207 0.74 -11.25 17.51
C LEU A 207 1.60 -11.18 16.24
N TYR A 208 2.92 -11.17 16.41
CA TYR A 208 3.90 -11.10 15.31
C TYR A 208 4.89 -12.27 15.50
N PRO A 209 4.53 -13.50 15.06
CA PRO A 209 5.26 -14.71 15.41
C PRO A 209 6.59 -14.89 14.67
N SER A 210 6.84 -14.15 13.59
CA SER A 210 8.06 -14.24 12.78
C SER A 210 8.98 -13.05 12.96
N ILE A 211 10.26 -13.23 12.62
CA ILE A 211 11.26 -12.16 12.64
C ILE A 211 10.87 -11.06 11.66
N GLU A 212 10.41 -11.44 10.47
CA GLU A 212 9.98 -10.53 9.41
C GLU A 212 8.82 -9.64 9.87
N GLU A 213 7.81 -10.20 10.54
CA GLU A 213 6.68 -9.44 11.07
C GLU A 213 7.12 -8.49 12.18
N LYS A 214 7.97 -8.92 13.10
CA LYS A 214 8.52 -8.06 14.16
C LYS A 214 9.36 -6.92 13.57
N ALA A 215 10.20 -7.20 12.56
CA ALA A 215 10.97 -6.19 11.85
C ALA A 215 10.06 -5.16 11.16
N ALA A 216 9.05 -5.63 10.42
CA ALA A 216 8.09 -4.77 9.74
C ALA A 216 7.29 -3.91 10.72
N MET A 217 6.87 -4.50 11.85
CA MET A 217 6.14 -3.80 12.88
C MET A 217 7.02 -2.77 13.61
N LEU A 218 8.30 -3.06 13.84
CA LEU A 218 9.27 -2.11 14.40
C LEU A 218 9.43 -0.90 13.48
N LEU A 219 9.63 -1.13 12.16
CA LEU A 219 9.68 -0.06 11.17
C LEU A 219 8.42 0.81 11.21
N TYR A 220 7.24 0.17 11.20
CA TYR A 220 5.95 0.85 11.21
C TYR A 220 5.77 1.73 12.44
N LEU A 221 5.99 1.18 13.63
CA LEU A 221 5.76 1.89 14.90
C LEU A 221 6.70 3.08 15.08
N VAL A 222 8.00 2.92 14.78
CA VAL A 222 8.95 4.02 14.95
C VAL A 222 8.68 5.16 13.98
N VAL A 223 8.23 4.85 12.75
CA VAL A 223 7.79 5.89 11.79
C VAL A 223 6.53 6.59 12.28
N LYS A 224 5.52 5.84 12.75
CA LYS A 224 4.19 6.39 13.10
C LYS A 224 4.15 7.12 14.44
N ASN A 225 4.82 6.61 15.45
CA ASN A 225 4.75 7.18 16.80
C ASN A 225 5.53 8.48 16.94
N HIS A 226 6.40 8.81 15.98
CA HIS A 226 7.22 10.03 16.03
C HIS A 226 7.90 10.26 17.38
N SER A 227 8.46 9.20 17.96
CA SER A 227 9.00 9.16 19.32
C SER A 227 10.19 10.10 19.55
N PHE A 228 10.86 10.51 18.48
CA PHE A 228 12.04 11.39 18.55
C PHE A 228 11.75 12.78 17.99
N SER A 229 12.47 13.77 18.52
CA SER A 229 12.34 15.18 18.09
C SER A 229 12.77 15.39 16.64
N ASP A 230 13.77 14.65 16.17
CA ASP A 230 14.25 14.62 14.78
C ASP A 230 14.78 13.21 14.42
N GLY A 231 14.71 12.87 13.16
CA GLY A 231 15.31 11.66 12.59
C GLY A 231 14.45 10.41 12.61
N ASN A 232 13.16 10.47 12.97
CA ASN A 232 12.30 9.29 13.13
C ASN A 232 12.37 8.30 11.96
N LYS A 233 12.32 8.77 10.70
CA LYS A 233 12.41 7.91 9.51
C LYS A 233 13.76 7.24 9.38
N ARG A 234 14.85 7.96 9.66
CA ARG A 234 16.23 7.41 9.61
C ARG A 234 16.46 6.40 10.72
N ILE A 235 16.00 6.70 11.93
CA ILE A 235 16.06 5.80 13.10
C ILE A 235 15.26 4.53 12.80
N ALA A 236 14.04 4.66 12.30
CA ALA A 236 13.19 3.52 11.94
C ALA A 236 13.85 2.60 10.90
N ALA A 237 14.40 3.17 9.83
CA ALA A 237 15.10 2.42 8.79
C ALA A 237 16.35 1.71 9.33
N MET A 238 17.14 2.41 10.16
CA MET A 238 18.33 1.81 10.79
C MET A 238 17.95 0.68 11.75
N LEU A 239 16.97 0.89 12.62
CA LEU A 239 16.53 -0.15 13.57
C LEU A 239 15.96 -1.38 12.86
N PHE A 240 15.25 -1.19 11.76
CA PHE A 240 14.77 -2.27 10.91
C PHE A 240 15.93 -3.11 10.36
N LEU A 241 16.93 -2.49 9.75
CA LEU A 241 18.11 -3.19 9.22
C LEU A 241 18.92 -3.86 10.34
N TRP A 242 19.12 -3.15 11.45
CA TRP A 242 19.82 -3.67 12.63
C TRP A 242 19.13 -4.91 13.22
N PHE A 243 17.79 -4.87 13.33
CA PHE A 243 17.02 -6.00 13.83
C PHE A 243 17.11 -7.22 12.90
N MET A 244 17.01 -6.99 11.59
CA MET A 244 17.19 -8.05 10.58
C MET A 244 18.60 -8.63 10.60
N GLU A 245 19.65 -7.79 10.74
CA GLU A 245 21.04 -8.23 10.81
C GLU A 245 21.31 -9.07 12.06
N LYS A 246 20.87 -8.60 13.23
CA LYS A 246 21.02 -9.31 14.51
C LYS A 246 20.31 -10.67 14.52
N ASN A 247 19.24 -10.81 13.76
CA ASN A 247 18.49 -12.06 13.59
C ASN A 247 18.94 -12.89 12.37
N GLY A 248 19.99 -12.45 11.66
CA GLY A 248 20.59 -13.20 10.55
C GLY A 248 19.74 -13.27 9.28
N ILE A 249 18.72 -12.39 9.13
CA ILE A 249 17.82 -12.36 7.96
C ILE A 249 18.02 -11.15 7.05
N LEU A 250 19.03 -10.30 7.29
CA LEU A 250 19.28 -9.13 6.44
C LEU A 250 19.77 -9.53 5.04
N TYR A 251 20.56 -10.61 4.96
CA TYR A 251 21.10 -11.11 3.70
C TYR A 251 20.46 -12.44 3.33
N GLY A 252 20.22 -12.65 2.04
CA GLY A 252 19.78 -13.92 1.49
C GLY A 252 20.93 -14.95 1.46
N GLN A 253 20.63 -16.18 1.06
CA GLN A 253 21.64 -17.24 0.88
C GLN A 253 22.65 -16.90 -0.23
N ASP A 254 22.25 -16.03 -1.16
CA ASP A 254 23.08 -15.48 -2.23
C ASP A 254 24.02 -14.34 -1.78
N GLY A 255 24.01 -13.96 -0.49
CA GLY A 255 24.79 -12.87 0.09
C GLY A 255 24.28 -11.45 -0.25
N HIS A 256 23.19 -11.32 -0.99
CA HIS A 256 22.59 -10.03 -1.28
C HIS A 256 21.63 -9.57 -0.16
N LYS A 257 21.54 -8.26 0.06
CA LYS A 257 20.54 -7.71 0.97
C LYS A 257 19.13 -8.08 0.47
N ARG A 258 18.28 -8.53 1.38
CA ARG A 258 16.87 -8.84 1.07
C ARG A 258 16.05 -7.61 0.67
N ILE A 259 16.50 -6.42 1.02
CA ILE A 259 15.87 -5.15 0.67
C ILE A 259 16.92 -4.15 0.17
N ALA A 260 16.63 -3.51 -0.95
CA ALA A 260 17.45 -2.43 -1.47
C ALA A 260 17.24 -1.13 -0.67
N ASP A 261 18.26 -0.29 -0.57
CA ASP A 261 18.22 0.93 0.24
C ASP A 261 17.15 1.93 -0.26
N ASN A 262 16.97 2.06 -1.57
CA ASN A 262 15.92 2.88 -2.18
C ASN A 262 14.51 2.36 -1.87
N THR A 263 14.32 1.04 -1.85
CA THR A 263 13.05 0.42 -1.45
C THR A 263 12.73 0.71 0.01
N LEU A 264 13.72 0.62 0.91
CA LEU A 264 13.53 0.95 2.31
C LEU A 264 13.15 2.44 2.52
N VAL A 265 13.76 3.35 1.76
CA VAL A 265 13.38 4.78 1.77
C VAL A 265 11.92 4.95 1.32
N ALA A 266 11.52 4.31 0.22
CA ALA A 266 10.14 4.36 -0.27
C ALA A 266 9.14 3.81 0.77
N LEU A 267 9.46 2.67 1.41
CA LEU A 267 8.63 2.09 2.47
C LEU A 267 8.46 3.02 3.67
N THR A 268 9.54 3.66 4.13
CA THR A 268 9.44 4.62 5.26
C THR A 268 8.54 5.80 4.93
N LEU A 269 8.58 6.30 3.68
CA LEU A 269 7.71 7.37 3.22
C LEU A 269 6.25 6.90 3.09
N MET A 270 6.03 5.72 2.51
CA MET A 270 4.71 5.12 2.36
C MET A 270 4.05 4.88 3.74
N ILE A 271 4.79 4.33 4.70
CA ILE A 271 4.31 4.15 6.07
C ILE A 271 3.97 5.51 6.70
N ALA A 272 4.81 6.55 6.52
CA ALA A 272 4.55 7.85 7.10
C ALA A 272 3.23 8.46 6.63
N GLU A 273 2.89 8.30 5.34
CA GLU A 273 1.66 8.81 4.71
C GLU A 273 0.45 7.90 4.91
N SER A 274 0.63 6.62 5.26
CA SER A 274 -0.48 5.66 5.45
C SER A 274 -1.40 6.07 6.60
N ARG A 275 -2.65 5.61 6.58
CA ARG A 275 -3.59 5.77 7.70
C ARG A 275 -3.37 4.67 8.75
N THR A 276 -3.85 4.92 9.97
CA THR A 276 -3.71 3.97 11.08
C THR A 276 -4.42 2.64 10.80
N GLU A 277 -5.54 2.69 10.08
CA GLU A 277 -6.34 1.53 9.69
C GLU A 277 -5.59 0.63 8.68
N GLU A 278 -4.61 1.17 7.96
CA GLU A 278 -3.80 0.47 6.96
C GLU A 278 -2.59 -0.26 7.57
N LYS A 279 -2.44 -0.25 8.90
CA LYS A 279 -1.30 -0.84 9.62
C LYS A 279 -1.01 -2.27 9.16
N ASP A 280 -2.02 -3.14 9.21
CA ASP A 280 -1.83 -4.57 8.94
C ASP A 280 -1.44 -4.81 7.46
N VAL A 281 -1.95 -3.99 6.56
CA VAL A 281 -1.60 -4.04 5.13
C VAL A 281 -0.17 -3.56 4.93
N MET A 282 0.25 -2.46 5.59
CA MET A 282 1.63 -1.96 5.52
C MET A 282 2.64 -2.99 6.04
N VAL A 283 2.34 -3.64 7.17
CA VAL A 283 3.19 -4.73 7.71
C VAL A 283 3.32 -5.86 6.70
N LYS A 284 2.21 -6.32 6.10
CA LYS A 284 2.23 -7.36 5.06
C LYS A 284 3.06 -6.96 3.84
N VAL A 285 2.96 -5.71 3.37
CA VAL A 285 3.77 -5.19 2.25
C VAL A 285 5.27 -5.28 2.60
N VAL A 286 5.68 -4.82 3.79
CA VAL A 286 7.07 -4.88 4.22
C VAL A 286 7.55 -6.32 4.29
N VAL A 287 6.78 -7.23 4.91
CA VAL A 287 7.13 -8.65 5.02
C VAL A 287 7.31 -9.28 3.64
N ASN A 288 6.38 -9.05 2.72
CA ASN A 288 6.48 -9.59 1.36
C ASN A 288 7.70 -9.07 0.61
N LEU A 289 8.08 -7.79 0.77
CA LEU A 289 9.24 -7.22 0.09
C LEU A 289 10.59 -7.72 0.64
N ILE A 290 10.66 -8.13 1.90
CA ILE A 290 11.89 -8.68 2.49
C ILE A 290 11.94 -10.21 2.42
N ASN A 291 10.81 -10.88 2.23
CA ASN A 291 10.72 -12.33 2.14
C ASN A 291 10.35 -12.79 0.73
N LYS A 292 11.35 -12.89 -0.14
CA LYS A 292 11.18 -13.35 -1.53
C LYS A 292 10.73 -14.82 -1.63
N GLU A 293 10.79 -15.58 -0.54
CA GLU A 293 10.31 -16.96 -0.47
C GLU A 293 8.80 -17.04 -0.23
N ASN A 294 8.18 -15.92 0.11
CA ASN A 294 6.72 -15.80 0.28
C ASN A 294 5.98 -15.73 -1.09
N ARG A 295 6.26 -16.70 -1.96
CA ARG A 295 5.79 -16.76 -3.35
C ARG A 295 4.61 -17.71 -3.51
#